data_f1c6daa6db1528b9a7f45b1df3aa6c95
#
_entry.id   f1c6daa6db1528b9a7f45b1df3aa6c95
#
_cell.length_a   1.000
_cell.length_b   1.000
_cell.length_c   1.000
_cell.angle_alpha   90.00
_cell.angle_beta   90.00
_cell.angle_gamma   90.00
#
_symmetry.space_group_name_H-M   'P 1'
#
loop_
_entity.id
_entity.type
_entity.pdbx_description
1 polymer ?
#
loop_
_entity_poly.entity_id
_entity_poly.type
_entity_poly.pdbx_seq_one_letter_code
_entity_poly.pdbx_strand_id
1 'polypeptide(L)'
;MTSSRYIARLMGPVLVAIGIGMVVGIVTDGEGYLVLMKEFLGSRALIFLTAVLTLVAGLAIVNAHNLWVPDWRLVVTVLGWLFILRGVFALVLPALVQHLGEEVIAGHSGIIAGAAVTLALGAFLSVMGYRKEP
;
A
#
# COMPACT_ATOMS: atom_id res chain seq x y z
N MET A 1 4.75 2.66 -21.80
CA MET A 1 5.53 1.45 -21.51
C MET A 1 6.56 1.66 -20.44
N THR A 2 7.46 2.62 -20.60
CA THR A 2 8.49 2.92 -19.63
C THR A 2 7.94 3.36 -18.28
N SER A 3 6.84 4.12 -18.27
CA SER A 3 6.23 4.59 -17.00
C SER A 3 5.67 3.45 -16.16
N SER A 4 4.99 2.48 -16.80
CA SER A 4 4.45 1.31 -16.08
C SER A 4 5.56 0.52 -15.40
N ARG A 5 6.63 0.27 -16.13
CA ARG A 5 7.78 -0.46 -15.60
C ARG A 5 8.47 0.29 -14.50
N TYR A 6 8.65 1.59 -14.69
CA TYR A 6 9.31 2.44 -13.71
C TYR A 6 8.54 2.42 -12.39
N ILE A 7 7.23 2.60 -12.47
CA ILE A 7 6.37 2.58 -11.28
C ILE A 7 6.42 1.20 -10.62
N ALA A 8 6.33 0.13 -11.41
CA ALA A 8 6.41 -1.24 -10.88
C ALA A 8 7.76 -1.52 -10.23
N ARG A 9 8.85 -1.01 -10.80
CA ARG A 9 10.19 -1.16 -10.22
C ARG A 9 10.35 -0.40 -8.91
N LEU A 10 9.65 0.71 -8.76
CA LEU A 10 9.67 1.45 -7.50
C LEU A 10 8.76 0.81 -6.46
N MET A 11 7.53 0.51 -6.84
CA MET A 11 6.53 0.01 -5.89
C MET A 11 6.75 -1.44 -5.49
N GLY A 12 7.22 -2.26 -6.42
CA GLY A 12 7.41 -3.69 -6.15
C GLY A 12 8.31 -3.96 -4.95
N PRO A 13 9.57 -3.52 -5.00
CA PRO A 13 10.48 -3.74 -3.87
C PRO A 13 10.01 -3.09 -2.57
N VAL A 14 9.39 -1.90 -2.65
CA VAL A 14 8.86 -1.22 -1.45
C VAL A 14 7.77 -2.07 -0.81
N LEU A 15 6.83 -2.57 -1.60
CA LEU A 15 5.75 -3.41 -1.09
C LEU A 15 6.27 -4.74 -0.55
N VAL A 16 7.27 -5.33 -1.21
CA VAL A 16 7.91 -6.55 -0.71
C VAL A 16 8.56 -6.29 0.64
N ALA A 17 9.30 -5.19 0.77
CA ALA A 17 9.95 -4.85 2.03
C ALA A 17 8.94 -4.63 3.15
N ILE A 18 7.85 -3.92 2.86
CA ILE A 18 6.78 -3.69 3.83
C ILE A 18 6.13 -5.01 4.23
N GLY A 19 5.82 -5.86 3.24
CA GLY A 19 5.20 -7.15 3.50
C GLY A 19 6.09 -8.07 4.32
N ILE A 20 7.39 -8.12 4.03
CA ILE A 20 8.34 -8.89 4.82
C ILE A 20 8.40 -8.36 6.25
N GLY A 21 8.45 -7.04 6.42
CA GLY A 21 8.43 -6.41 7.73
C GLY A 21 7.19 -6.79 8.53
N MET A 22 6.03 -6.80 7.89
CA MET A 22 4.78 -7.23 8.54
C MET A 22 4.84 -8.69 8.98
N VAL A 23 5.31 -9.57 8.11
CA VAL A 23 5.42 -11.00 8.42
C VAL A 23 6.41 -11.25 9.55
N VAL A 24 7.58 -10.63 9.49
CA VAL A 24 8.60 -10.76 10.53
C VAL A 24 8.06 -10.25 11.86
N GLY A 25 7.36 -9.12 11.86
CA GLY A 25 6.75 -8.58 13.07
C GLY A 25 5.72 -9.53 13.68
N ILE A 26 4.92 -10.19 12.84
CA ILE A 26 3.91 -11.15 13.31
C ILE A 26 4.58 -12.39 13.90
N VAL A 27 5.62 -12.91 13.24
CA VAL A 27 6.24 -14.18 13.61
C VAL A 27 7.18 -14.02 14.81
N THR A 28 7.99 -12.96 14.86
CA THR A 28 9.03 -12.83 15.87
C THR A 28 8.55 -12.14 17.14
N ASP A 29 7.72 -11.12 17.00
CA ASP A 29 7.26 -10.31 18.13
C ASP A 29 5.84 -9.83 17.81
N GLY A 30 4.89 -10.70 18.03
CA GLY A 30 3.50 -10.46 17.65
C GLY A 30 2.91 -9.13 18.13
N GLU A 31 3.59 -8.45 19.04
CA GLU A 31 3.13 -7.17 19.59
C GLU A 31 3.85 -5.95 19.02
N GLY A 32 5.09 -6.09 18.59
CA GLY A 32 5.89 -4.96 18.12
C GLY A 32 5.25 -4.20 16.96
N TYR A 33 4.77 -4.92 15.95
CA TYR A 33 4.10 -4.31 14.80
C TYR A 33 2.75 -3.71 15.21
N LEU A 34 2.03 -4.39 16.12
CA LEU A 34 0.74 -3.90 16.63
C LEU A 34 0.91 -2.59 17.38
N VAL A 35 1.97 -2.47 18.20
CA VAL A 35 2.27 -1.23 18.91
C VAL A 35 2.51 -0.09 17.92
N LEU A 36 3.29 -0.34 16.88
CA LEU A 36 3.55 0.65 15.84
C LEU A 36 2.26 1.09 15.15
N MET A 37 1.40 0.15 14.80
CA MET A 37 0.11 0.46 14.18
C MET A 37 -0.80 1.25 15.09
N LYS A 38 -0.83 0.90 16.38
CA LYS A 38 -1.64 1.63 17.36
C LYS A 38 -1.13 3.06 17.54
N GLU A 39 0.18 3.24 17.58
CA GLU A 39 0.76 4.58 17.66
C GLU A 39 0.40 5.42 16.45
N PHE A 40 0.49 4.82 15.25
CA PHE A 40 0.10 5.49 14.01
C PHE A 40 -1.37 5.92 14.06
N LEU A 41 -2.27 5.00 14.39
CA LEU A 41 -3.71 5.28 14.43
C LEU A 41 -4.08 6.26 15.54
N GLY A 42 -3.30 6.30 16.62
CA GLY A 42 -3.50 7.26 17.70
C GLY A 42 -3.03 8.67 17.37
N SER A 43 -2.27 8.83 16.31
CA SER A 43 -1.74 10.15 15.91
C SER A 43 -2.45 10.66 14.67
N ARG A 44 -3.31 11.66 14.84
CA ARG A 44 -3.98 12.29 13.70
C ARG A 44 -3.01 13.00 12.77
N ALA A 45 -1.91 13.53 13.32
CA ALA A 45 -0.88 14.16 12.51
C ALA A 45 -0.23 13.17 11.56
N LEU A 46 0.07 11.95 12.02
CA LEU A 46 0.65 10.92 11.17
C LEU A 46 -0.36 10.43 10.11
N ILE A 47 -1.62 10.28 10.48
CA ILE A 47 -2.67 9.91 9.54
C ILE A 47 -2.79 10.97 8.44
N PHE A 48 -2.79 12.24 8.83
CA PHE A 48 -2.87 13.37 7.89
C PHE A 48 -1.67 13.38 6.94
N LEU A 49 -0.46 13.28 7.49
CA LEU A 49 0.76 13.27 6.69
C LEU A 49 0.77 12.11 5.70
N THR A 50 0.44 10.91 6.17
CA THR A 50 0.38 9.72 5.33
C THR A 50 -0.69 9.87 4.25
N ALA A 51 -1.83 10.47 4.59
CA ALA A 51 -2.91 10.71 3.63
C ALA A 51 -2.47 11.64 2.51
N VAL A 52 -1.75 12.72 2.84
CA VAL A 52 -1.21 13.65 1.84
C VAL A 52 -0.22 12.92 0.94
N LEU A 53 0.71 12.17 1.53
CA LEU A 53 1.71 11.42 0.76
C LEU A 53 1.05 10.37 -0.15
N THR A 54 0.05 9.67 0.37
CA THR A 54 -0.68 8.66 -0.41
C THR A 54 -1.44 9.30 -1.57
N LEU A 55 -2.08 10.43 -1.32
CA LEU A 55 -2.80 11.15 -2.37
C LEU A 55 -1.85 11.65 -3.46
N VAL A 56 -0.72 12.23 -3.06
CA VAL A 56 0.29 12.71 -4.01
C VAL A 56 0.84 11.54 -4.83
N ALA A 57 1.15 10.43 -4.18
CA ALA A 57 1.64 9.24 -4.86
C ALA A 57 0.60 8.69 -5.85
N GLY A 58 -0.66 8.63 -5.43
CA GLY A 58 -1.74 8.17 -6.30
C GLY A 58 -1.93 9.07 -7.51
N LEU A 59 -1.92 10.39 -7.31
CA LEU A 59 -2.02 11.34 -8.40
C LEU A 59 -0.82 11.24 -9.35
N ALA A 60 0.38 11.07 -8.82
CA ALA A 60 1.57 10.89 -9.63
C ALA A 60 1.46 9.63 -10.51
N ILE A 61 0.99 8.54 -9.93
CA ILE A 61 0.80 7.28 -10.65
C ILE A 61 -0.24 7.44 -11.76
N VAL A 62 -1.40 8.00 -11.44
CA VAL A 62 -2.49 8.17 -12.42
C VAL A 62 -2.08 9.14 -13.53
N ASN A 63 -1.40 10.24 -13.19
CA ASN A 63 -0.95 11.20 -14.20
C ASN A 63 0.11 10.60 -15.13
N ALA A 64 0.98 9.75 -14.59
CA ALA A 64 2.01 9.08 -15.37
C ALA A 64 1.49 7.83 -16.10
N HIS A 65 0.46 7.20 -15.56
CA HIS A 65 0.04 5.88 -16.03
C HIS A 65 -1.46 5.68 -15.82
N ASN A 66 -2.24 6.14 -16.80
CA ASN A 66 -3.69 5.95 -16.77
C ASN A 66 -4.09 5.05 -17.95
N LEU A 67 -3.66 3.80 -17.90
CA LEU A 67 -3.91 2.80 -18.93
C LEU A 67 -4.89 1.75 -18.44
N TRP A 68 -5.97 1.60 -19.18
CA TRP A 68 -7.02 0.61 -18.91
C TRP A 68 -6.93 -0.52 -19.94
N VAL A 69 -5.87 -1.31 -19.83
CA VAL A 69 -5.60 -2.43 -20.72
C VAL A 69 -5.68 -3.75 -19.95
N PRO A 70 -6.15 -4.85 -20.56
CA PRO A 70 -6.32 -6.11 -19.86
C PRO A 70 -5.01 -6.87 -19.73
N ASP A 71 -4.02 -6.27 -19.07
CA ASP A 71 -2.76 -6.92 -18.76
C ASP A 71 -2.24 -6.45 -17.38
N TRP A 72 -1.00 -6.80 -17.05
CA TRP A 72 -0.45 -6.48 -15.73
C TRP A 72 -0.41 -4.97 -15.43
N ARG A 73 -0.38 -4.13 -16.46
CA ARG A 73 -0.31 -2.69 -16.29
C ARG A 73 -1.59 -2.12 -15.69
N LEU A 74 -2.70 -2.83 -15.84
CA LEU A 74 -3.95 -2.45 -15.20
C LEU A 74 -3.81 -2.41 -13.68
N VAL A 75 -3.00 -3.30 -13.10
CA VAL A 75 -2.75 -3.34 -11.65
C VAL A 75 -2.16 -2.00 -11.18
N VAL A 76 -1.21 -1.45 -11.93
CA VAL A 76 -0.59 -0.16 -11.59
C VAL A 76 -1.62 0.97 -11.62
N THR A 77 -2.48 1.00 -12.63
CA THR A 77 -3.55 2.00 -12.75
C THR A 77 -4.54 1.90 -11.60
N VAL A 78 -4.97 0.68 -11.27
CA VAL A 78 -5.89 0.45 -10.16
C VAL A 78 -5.27 0.87 -8.83
N LEU A 79 -4.00 0.56 -8.60
CA LEU A 79 -3.31 0.98 -7.38
C LEU A 79 -3.24 2.50 -7.26
N GLY A 80 -2.98 3.20 -8.37
CA GLY A 80 -2.98 4.66 -8.37
C GLY A 80 -4.33 5.24 -7.96
N TRP A 81 -5.41 4.72 -8.52
CA TRP A 81 -6.76 5.16 -8.17
C TRP A 81 -7.13 4.81 -6.73
N LEU A 82 -6.73 3.63 -6.26
CA LEU A 82 -6.95 3.25 -4.86
C LEU A 82 -6.22 4.19 -3.90
N PHE A 83 -5.00 4.58 -4.24
CA PHE A 83 -4.23 5.53 -3.43
C PHE A 83 -4.91 6.90 -3.38
N ILE A 84 -5.46 7.35 -4.49
CA ILE A 84 -6.21 8.62 -4.54
C ILE A 84 -7.43 8.53 -3.62
N LEU A 85 -8.22 7.48 -3.76
CA LEU A 85 -9.43 7.29 -2.94
C LEU A 85 -9.09 7.23 -1.47
N ARG A 86 -8.06 6.45 -1.13
CA ARG A 86 -7.64 6.31 0.26
C ARG A 86 -7.12 7.63 0.83
N GLY A 87 -6.32 8.36 0.07
CA GLY A 87 -5.77 9.64 0.49
C GLY A 87 -6.86 10.67 0.75
N VAL A 88 -7.81 10.81 -0.19
CA VAL A 88 -8.93 11.72 -0.04
C VAL A 88 -9.80 11.32 1.16
N PHE A 89 -10.09 10.03 1.27
CA PHE A 89 -10.91 9.51 2.36
C PHE A 89 -10.28 9.80 3.73
N ALA A 90 -8.96 9.59 3.84
CA ALA A 90 -8.24 9.84 5.07
C ALA A 90 -8.15 11.33 5.42
N LEU A 91 -8.07 12.20 4.41
CA LEU A 91 -8.05 13.65 4.64
C LEU A 91 -9.40 14.19 5.07
N VAL A 92 -10.47 13.68 4.46
CA VAL A 92 -11.83 14.16 4.72
C VAL A 92 -12.43 13.54 5.97
N LEU A 93 -12.18 12.24 6.20
CA LEU A 93 -12.76 11.47 7.30
C LEU A 93 -11.68 10.75 8.10
N PRO A 94 -10.76 11.49 8.76
CA PRO A 94 -9.67 10.84 9.50
C PRO A 94 -10.16 9.99 10.68
N ALA A 95 -11.26 10.40 11.32
CA ALA A 95 -11.82 9.64 12.44
C ALA A 95 -12.33 8.26 11.99
N LEU A 96 -12.93 8.18 10.79
CA LEU A 96 -13.41 6.91 10.25
C LEU A 96 -12.24 5.99 9.89
N VAL A 97 -11.18 6.54 9.31
CA VAL A 97 -9.96 5.77 9.02
C VAL A 97 -9.37 5.20 10.30
N GLN A 98 -9.32 6.01 11.36
CA GLN A 98 -8.84 5.58 12.67
C GLN A 98 -9.70 4.43 13.21
N HIS A 99 -11.01 4.56 13.15
CA HIS A 99 -11.95 3.56 13.64
C HIS A 99 -11.83 2.24 12.85
N LEU A 100 -11.81 2.33 11.51
CA LEU A 100 -11.67 1.15 10.66
C LEU A 100 -10.32 0.46 10.86
N GLY A 101 -9.25 1.24 11.02
CA GLY A 101 -7.92 0.71 11.29
C GLY A 101 -7.85 -0.05 12.59
N GLU A 102 -8.50 0.49 13.64
CA GLU A 102 -8.56 -0.17 14.94
C GLU A 102 -9.30 -1.51 14.85
N GLU A 103 -10.39 -1.57 14.09
CA GLU A 103 -11.12 -2.82 13.87
C GLU A 103 -10.26 -3.86 13.15
N VAL A 104 -9.49 -3.45 12.15
CA VAL A 104 -8.58 -4.35 11.42
C VAL A 104 -7.50 -4.88 12.36
N ILE A 105 -6.94 -4.03 13.21
CA ILE A 105 -5.90 -4.43 14.16
C ILE A 105 -6.45 -5.39 15.21
N ALA A 106 -7.69 -5.20 15.64
CA ALA A 106 -8.33 -6.05 16.63
C ALA A 106 -8.45 -7.50 16.16
N GLY A 107 -8.54 -7.72 14.84
CA GLY A 107 -8.59 -9.07 14.27
C GLY A 107 -7.24 -9.46 13.69
N HIS A 108 -6.61 -10.52 14.19
CA HIS A 108 -5.34 -11.01 13.65
C HIS A 108 -5.43 -11.35 12.16
N SER A 109 -6.59 -11.85 11.72
CA SER A 109 -6.80 -12.21 10.32
C SER A 109 -6.64 -11.02 9.37
N GLY A 110 -7.03 -9.82 9.81
CA GLY A 110 -6.90 -8.61 8.99
C GLY A 110 -5.44 -8.26 8.71
N ILE A 111 -4.58 -8.39 9.72
CA ILE A 111 -3.15 -8.10 9.58
C ILE A 111 -2.49 -9.14 8.68
N ILE A 112 -2.81 -10.43 8.90
CA ILE A 112 -2.27 -11.52 8.09
C ILE A 112 -2.69 -11.37 6.63
N ALA A 113 -3.97 -11.07 6.39
CA ALA A 113 -4.48 -10.85 5.04
C ALA A 113 -3.79 -9.65 4.38
N GLY A 114 -3.61 -8.56 5.12
CA GLY A 114 -2.90 -7.39 4.61
C GLY A 114 -1.46 -7.69 4.23
N ALA A 115 -0.75 -8.44 5.07
CA ALA A 115 0.63 -8.86 4.80
C ALA A 115 0.70 -9.73 3.54
N ALA A 116 -0.21 -10.69 3.41
CA ALA A 116 -0.25 -11.60 2.26
C ALA A 116 -0.52 -10.82 0.96
N VAL A 117 -1.50 -9.91 0.96
CA VAL A 117 -1.82 -9.09 -0.20
C VAL A 117 -0.65 -8.18 -0.57
N THR A 118 -0.03 -7.54 0.42
CA THR A 118 1.11 -6.64 0.20
C THR A 118 2.28 -7.39 -0.41
N LEU A 119 2.63 -8.57 0.13
CA LEU A 119 3.70 -9.39 -0.42
C LEU A 119 3.38 -9.87 -1.84
N ALA A 120 2.15 -10.31 -2.08
CA ALA A 120 1.75 -10.79 -3.39
C ALA A 120 1.83 -9.69 -4.44
N LEU A 121 1.32 -8.50 -4.12
CA LEU A 121 1.41 -7.34 -5.02
C LEU A 121 2.86 -6.91 -5.24
N GLY A 122 3.65 -6.87 -4.17
CA GLY A 122 5.04 -6.48 -4.27
C GLY A 122 5.84 -7.44 -5.14
N ALA A 123 5.67 -8.74 -4.94
CA ALA A 123 6.33 -9.76 -5.73
C ALA A 123 5.91 -9.68 -7.20
N PHE A 124 4.60 -9.54 -7.44
CA PHE A 124 4.06 -9.43 -8.80
C PHE A 124 4.63 -8.21 -9.53
N LEU A 125 4.58 -7.05 -8.90
CA LEU A 125 5.09 -5.82 -9.50
C LEU A 125 6.60 -5.85 -9.70
N SER A 126 7.34 -6.45 -8.76
CA SER A 126 8.78 -6.61 -8.91
C SER A 126 9.13 -7.47 -10.10
N VAL A 127 8.45 -8.62 -10.24
CA VAL A 127 8.67 -9.51 -11.37
C VAL A 127 8.36 -8.81 -12.69
N MET A 128 7.20 -8.13 -12.76
CA MET A 128 6.79 -7.45 -13.99
C MET A 128 7.67 -6.25 -14.31
N GLY A 129 8.12 -5.52 -13.28
CA GLY A 129 8.97 -4.35 -13.48
C GLY A 129 10.37 -4.68 -13.92
N TYR A 130 10.94 -5.77 -13.40
CA TYR A 130 12.32 -6.17 -13.67
C TYR A 130 12.43 -7.25 -14.74
N ARG A 131 11.32 -7.84 -15.15
CA ARG A 131 11.32 -8.86 -16.19
C ARG A 131 11.81 -8.27 -17.50
N LYS A 132 12.69 -9.02 -18.18
CA LYS A 132 13.12 -8.64 -19.53
C LYS A 132 11.96 -8.87 -20.50
N GLU A 133 11.70 -7.89 -21.34
CA GLU A 133 10.74 -8.08 -22.40
C GLU A 133 11.32 -8.95 -23.51
N PRO A 134 10.52 -9.87 -24.04
CA PRO A 134 10.94 -10.64 -25.22
C PRO A 134 11.02 -9.78 -26.45
#